data_5bafb85958126bc1ef657e379d00b789
#
_entry.id   5bafb85958126bc1ef657e379d00b789
#
_cell.length_a   1.000
_cell.length_b   1.000
_cell.length_c   1.000
_cell.angle_alpha   90.00
_cell.angle_beta   90.00
_cell.angle_gamma   90.00
#
_symmetry.space_group_name_H-M   'P 1'
#
loop_
_entity.id
_entity.type
_entity.pdbx_description
1 polymer ?
#
loop_
_entity_poly.entity_id
_entity_poly.type
_entity_poly.pdbx_seq_one_letter_code
_entity_poly.pdbx_strand_id
1 'polypeptide(L)'
;MTRLSEGEGFTPPSAVDFNLPPIFGDNAFTTKPIFLVFFSVILISVFFILASRKAAIVPSKLQFAGESVYGFVRNDLAKDVIGHEFMRFVPYLFTLFTFILVNNIFGIVPLLQFPTMSRVSFPYVLAIITFLVFHYVGIRKQGAFKYIKEIMFMPGVPKAAYILITPLELLTFFLVRPLTLSLRLFANMFAGHLLLLVFILGGEHLLQGVIGLKLISPFAFFIGIVLTFFEFMVQCLQAYIFTLLAALYIAGALADEH
;
A
#
# COMPACT_ATOMS: atom_id res chain seq x y z
N MET A 1 4.26 4.01 -26.38
CA MET A 1 3.88 5.41 -26.70
C MET A 1 3.64 5.51 -28.20
N THR A 2 2.58 4.95 -28.72
CA THR A 2 2.22 5.04 -30.15
C THR A 2 0.72 4.78 -30.27
N ARG A 3 -0.09 5.79 -29.92
CA ARG A 3 -1.49 5.91 -30.33
C ARG A 3 -1.90 7.37 -30.39
N LEU A 4 -1.30 8.08 -31.32
CA LEU A 4 -1.88 9.31 -31.81
C LEU A 4 -1.92 9.17 -33.33
N SER A 5 -2.92 8.40 -33.82
CA SER A 5 -3.32 8.50 -35.22
C SER A 5 -4.20 9.75 -35.35
N GLU A 6 -3.80 10.61 -36.24
CA GLU A 6 -4.54 11.82 -36.64
C GLU A 6 -5.98 11.41 -37.02
N GLY A 7 -6.97 11.82 -36.20
CA GLY A 7 -8.39 11.65 -36.50
C GLY A 7 -9.23 10.87 -35.47
N GLU A 8 -8.66 10.21 -34.47
CA GLU A 8 -9.45 9.55 -33.43
C GLU A 8 -9.66 10.48 -32.23
N GLY A 9 -10.90 10.60 -31.76
CA GLY A 9 -11.26 11.37 -30.57
C GLY A 9 -10.48 10.89 -29.34
N PHE A 10 -10.35 11.74 -28.30
CA PHE A 10 -9.69 11.39 -27.05
C PHE A 10 -10.22 10.08 -26.47
N THR A 11 -9.36 9.09 -26.38
CA THR A 11 -9.65 7.82 -25.69
C THR A 11 -9.19 7.97 -24.24
N PRO A 12 -10.13 8.03 -23.26
CA PRO A 12 -9.76 8.18 -21.86
C PRO A 12 -8.96 6.95 -21.39
N PRO A 13 -7.96 7.15 -20.51
CA PRO A 13 -7.20 6.05 -19.94
C PRO A 13 -8.13 5.08 -19.18
N SER A 14 -7.85 3.80 -19.30
CA SER A 14 -8.68 2.71 -18.79
C SER A 14 -7.86 1.69 -18.01
N ALA A 15 -8.53 0.73 -17.38
CA ALA A 15 -7.87 -0.36 -16.66
C ALA A 15 -6.92 -1.20 -17.55
N VAL A 16 -7.13 -1.20 -18.87
CA VAL A 16 -6.28 -1.94 -19.81
C VAL A 16 -4.88 -1.33 -19.91
N ASP A 17 -4.74 -0.02 -19.69
CA ASP A 17 -3.46 0.69 -19.78
C ASP A 17 -2.48 0.29 -18.65
N PHE A 18 -3.00 -0.34 -17.59
CA PHE A 18 -2.17 -0.93 -16.53
C PHE A 18 -1.61 -2.32 -16.90
N ASN A 19 -2.08 -2.92 -17.99
CA ASN A 19 -1.56 -4.18 -18.51
C ASN A 19 -0.38 -3.93 -19.44
N LEU A 20 0.77 -3.63 -18.86
CA LEU A 20 1.99 -3.39 -19.63
C LEU A 20 2.52 -4.71 -20.21
N PRO A 21 3.00 -4.70 -21.48
CA PRO A 21 3.65 -5.85 -22.06
C PRO A 21 4.94 -6.21 -21.31
N PRO A 22 5.39 -7.48 -21.42
CA PRO A 22 6.65 -7.89 -20.82
C PRO A 22 7.83 -7.10 -21.41
N ILE A 23 8.84 -6.77 -20.58
CA ILE A 23 10.03 -6.01 -21.00
C ILE A 23 10.97 -6.88 -21.83
N PHE A 24 11.09 -8.16 -21.49
CA PHE A 24 11.95 -9.14 -22.18
C PHE A 24 11.19 -10.45 -22.41
N GLY A 25 11.05 -10.86 -23.67
CA GLY A 25 10.39 -12.13 -24.04
C GLY A 25 8.91 -12.18 -23.69
N ASP A 26 8.28 -13.33 -23.87
CA ASP A 26 6.84 -13.55 -23.62
C ASP A 26 6.51 -14.04 -22.19
N ASN A 27 7.46 -13.94 -21.26
CA ASN A 27 7.28 -14.46 -19.92
C ASN A 27 6.56 -13.45 -19.01
N ALA A 28 5.53 -13.90 -18.30
CA ALA A 28 4.77 -13.12 -17.34
C ALA A 28 5.63 -12.54 -16.19
N PHE A 29 6.80 -13.14 -15.92
CA PHE A 29 7.74 -12.70 -14.88
C PHE A 29 8.61 -11.50 -15.27
N THR A 30 8.62 -11.08 -16.53
CA THR A 30 9.44 -9.96 -17.03
C THR A 30 8.65 -8.68 -17.22
N THR A 31 7.56 -8.52 -16.48
CA THR A 31 6.73 -7.31 -16.52
C THR A 31 7.30 -6.17 -15.68
N LYS A 32 7.09 -4.92 -16.12
CA LYS A 32 7.55 -3.70 -15.41
C LYS A 32 7.22 -3.69 -13.92
N PRO A 33 6.02 -4.07 -13.45
CA PRO A 33 5.70 -4.10 -12.02
C PRO A 33 6.61 -5.02 -11.20
N ILE A 34 6.92 -6.21 -11.71
CA ILE A 34 7.79 -7.17 -11.00
C ILE A 34 9.21 -6.61 -10.87
N PHE A 35 9.73 -6.03 -11.96
CA PHE A 35 11.03 -5.36 -11.92
C PHE A 35 11.06 -4.23 -10.88
N LEU A 36 10.02 -3.40 -10.82
CA LEU A 36 9.91 -2.32 -9.85
C LEU A 36 9.85 -2.82 -8.40
N VAL A 37 9.19 -3.95 -8.14
CA VAL A 37 9.18 -4.57 -6.81
C VAL A 37 10.59 -4.99 -6.40
N PHE A 38 11.34 -5.69 -7.25
CA PHE A 38 12.73 -6.05 -6.95
C PHE A 38 13.62 -4.80 -6.77
N PHE A 39 13.43 -3.81 -7.64
CA PHE A 39 14.15 -2.55 -7.55
C PHE A 39 13.85 -1.83 -6.23
N SER A 40 12.60 -1.83 -5.75
CA SER A 40 12.23 -1.24 -4.45
C SER A 40 12.94 -1.92 -3.28
N VAL A 41 13.04 -3.26 -3.30
CA VAL A 41 13.74 -4.02 -2.24
C VAL A 41 15.23 -3.66 -2.23
N ILE A 42 15.86 -3.59 -3.40
CA ILE A 42 17.27 -3.18 -3.50
C ILE A 42 17.46 -1.75 -3.01
N LEU A 43 16.61 -0.82 -3.46
CA LEU A 43 16.66 0.59 -3.08
C LEU A 43 16.54 0.78 -1.56
N ILE A 44 15.53 0.15 -0.94
CA ILE A 44 15.30 0.18 0.51
C ILE A 44 16.51 -0.40 1.25
N SER A 45 17.00 -1.57 0.82
CA SER A 45 18.14 -2.23 1.45
C SER A 45 19.41 -1.37 1.38
N VAL A 46 19.73 -0.85 0.20
CA VAL A 46 20.88 0.04 0.01
C VAL A 46 20.76 1.30 0.85
N PHE A 47 19.57 1.93 0.86
CA PHE A 47 19.34 3.14 1.64
C PHE A 47 19.61 2.90 3.13
N PHE A 48 19.02 1.87 3.74
CA PHE A 48 19.18 1.62 5.17
C PHE A 48 20.55 1.05 5.54
N ILE A 49 21.22 0.29 4.67
CA ILE A 49 22.61 -0.12 4.85
C ILE A 49 23.54 1.10 4.85
N LEU A 50 23.34 2.03 3.92
CA LEU A 50 24.14 3.26 3.87
C LEU A 50 23.85 4.18 5.06
N ALA A 51 22.59 4.30 5.48
CA ALA A 51 22.18 5.09 6.64
C ALA A 51 22.77 4.58 7.96
N SER A 52 22.90 3.23 8.10
CA SER A 52 23.43 2.60 9.32
C SER A 52 24.96 2.47 9.35
N ARG A 53 25.65 2.62 8.21
CA ARG A 53 27.08 2.27 8.06
C ARG A 53 28.04 3.15 8.87
N LYS A 54 27.65 4.40 9.15
CA LYS A 54 28.42 5.37 9.94
C LYS A 54 27.55 5.99 11.01
N ALA A 55 27.10 5.16 11.96
CA ALA A 55 26.32 5.64 13.09
C ALA A 55 27.18 6.58 13.95
N ALA A 56 26.82 7.87 13.97
CA ALA A 56 27.49 8.91 14.75
C ALA A 56 26.47 9.56 15.70
N ILE A 57 26.98 10.12 16.81
CA ILE A 57 26.14 10.85 17.79
C ILE A 57 25.49 12.07 17.12
N VAL A 58 26.20 12.73 16.21
CA VAL A 58 25.62 13.78 15.33
C VAL A 58 25.31 13.13 13.99
N PRO A 59 24.04 12.84 13.70
CA PRO A 59 23.66 12.08 12.52
C PRO A 59 23.88 12.86 11.23
N SER A 60 24.37 12.18 10.20
CA SER A 60 24.36 12.71 8.84
C SER A 60 22.91 12.83 8.34
N LYS A 61 22.65 13.64 7.29
CA LYS A 61 21.29 13.80 6.73
C LYS A 61 20.63 12.46 6.35
N LEU A 62 21.42 11.53 5.81
CA LEU A 62 20.94 10.19 5.42
C LEU A 62 20.63 9.34 6.65
N GLN A 63 21.49 9.36 7.66
CA GLN A 63 21.27 8.69 8.94
C GLN A 63 20.03 9.25 9.64
N PHE A 64 19.90 10.58 9.71
CA PHE A 64 18.74 11.24 10.29
C PHE A 64 17.42 10.83 9.61
N ALA A 65 17.40 10.77 8.27
CA ALA A 65 16.23 10.33 7.53
C ALA A 65 15.87 8.86 7.86
N GLY A 66 16.85 7.96 7.88
CA GLY A 66 16.64 6.56 8.25
C GLY A 66 16.16 6.37 9.69
N GLU A 67 16.78 7.08 10.64
CA GLU A 67 16.38 7.05 12.06
C GLU A 67 14.99 7.65 12.29
N SER A 68 14.62 8.70 11.54
CA SER A 68 13.30 9.31 11.64
C SER A 68 12.21 8.35 11.19
N VAL A 69 12.40 7.66 10.05
CA VAL A 69 11.44 6.65 9.58
C VAL A 69 11.35 5.47 10.55
N TYR A 70 12.50 4.99 11.03
CA TYR A 70 12.52 3.91 12.01
C TYR A 70 11.88 4.32 13.34
N GLY A 71 12.18 5.52 13.83
CA GLY A 71 11.62 6.09 15.05
C GLY A 71 10.09 6.22 14.98
N PHE A 72 9.57 6.71 13.86
CA PHE A 72 8.14 6.81 13.59
C PHE A 72 7.46 5.43 13.65
N VAL A 73 7.96 4.45 12.91
CA VAL A 73 7.36 3.10 12.93
C VAL A 73 7.48 2.44 14.29
N ARG A 74 8.63 2.61 14.96
CA ARG A 74 8.88 2.01 16.27
C ARG A 74 8.00 2.60 17.37
N ASN A 75 7.91 3.94 17.43
CA ASN A 75 7.25 4.63 18.53
C ASN A 75 5.75 4.80 18.28
N ASP A 76 5.39 5.44 17.16
CA ASP A 76 4.01 5.85 16.88
C ASP A 76 3.15 4.68 16.35
N LEU A 77 3.75 3.73 15.62
CA LEU A 77 2.99 2.59 15.08
C LEU A 77 3.10 1.33 15.96
N ALA A 78 4.31 0.94 16.37
CA ALA A 78 4.47 -0.32 17.07
C ALA A 78 4.23 -0.18 18.58
N LYS A 79 4.90 0.77 19.23
CA LYS A 79 4.85 0.93 20.69
C LYS A 79 3.48 1.37 21.17
N ASP A 80 2.88 2.39 20.52
CA ASP A 80 1.60 2.96 20.96
C ASP A 80 0.43 2.01 20.70
N VAL A 81 0.54 1.13 19.70
CA VAL A 81 -0.55 0.21 19.31
C VAL A 81 -0.41 -1.15 19.97
N ILE A 82 0.80 -1.74 19.97
CA ILE A 82 1.02 -3.12 20.46
C ILE A 82 1.33 -3.16 21.97
N GLY A 83 1.91 -2.11 22.54
CA GLY A 83 2.26 -2.06 23.95
C GLY A 83 3.54 -2.83 24.28
N HIS A 84 3.54 -3.65 25.35
CA HIS A 84 4.78 -4.20 25.93
C HIS A 84 5.61 -5.08 24.98
N GLU A 85 5.00 -5.85 24.10
CA GLU A 85 5.71 -6.80 23.22
C GLU A 85 6.08 -6.20 21.84
N PHE A 86 5.98 -4.90 21.66
CA PHE A 86 6.12 -4.21 20.37
C PHE A 86 7.45 -4.46 19.66
N MET A 87 8.57 -4.56 20.41
CA MET A 87 9.93 -4.66 19.83
C MET A 87 10.09 -5.87 18.89
N ARG A 88 9.36 -6.94 19.15
CA ARG A 88 9.39 -8.15 18.34
C ARG A 88 8.79 -7.93 16.94
N PHE A 89 7.83 -7.02 16.83
CA PHE A 89 7.09 -6.75 15.61
C PHE A 89 7.61 -5.54 14.83
N VAL A 90 8.47 -4.72 15.43
CA VAL A 90 9.08 -3.55 14.78
C VAL A 90 9.74 -3.90 13.44
N PRO A 91 10.57 -4.95 13.30
CA PRO A 91 11.18 -5.28 12.00
C PRO A 91 10.16 -5.58 10.91
N TYR A 92 9.09 -6.29 11.25
CA TYR A 92 8.01 -6.62 10.31
C TYR A 92 7.24 -5.36 9.88
N LEU A 93 6.77 -4.55 10.84
CA LEU A 93 6.02 -3.32 10.57
C LEU A 93 6.86 -2.30 9.80
N PHE A 94 8.14 -2.18 10.14
CA PHE A 94 9.08 -1.32 9.45
C PHE A 94 9.28 -1.72 7.99
N THR A 95 9.48 -3.02 7.73
CA THR A 95 9.61 -3.54 6.36
C THR A 95 8.32 -3.31 5.59
N LEU A 96 7.16 -3.57 6.20
CA LEU A 96 5.85 -3.40 5.58
C LEU A 96 5.61 -1.92 5.21
N PHE A 97 5.85 -1.01 6.15
CA PHE A 97 5.69 0.44 5.94
C PHE A 97 6.58 0.95 4.81
N THR A 98 7.88 0.68 4.89
CA THR A 98 8.86 1.18 3.91
C THR A 98 8.64 0.58 2.54
N PHE A 99 8.28 -0.70 2.46
CA PHE A 99 7.99 -1.37 1.21
C PHE A 99 6.76 -0.77 0.52
N ILE A 100 5.65 -0.60 1.24
CA ILE A 100 4.43 0.00 0.68
C ILE A 100 4.70 1.45 0.28
N LEU A 101 5.34 2.24 1.13
CA LEU A 101 5.64 3.65 0.87
C LEU A 101 6.45 3.83 -0.42
N VAL A 102 7.55 3.10 -0.58
CA VAL A 102 8.42 3.22 -1.75
C VAL A 102 7.71 2.79 -3.03
N ASN A 103 6.98 1.66 -2.97
CA ASN A 103 6.25 1.16 -4.14
C ASN A 103 5.09 2.08 -4.54
N ASN A 104 4.45 2.76 -3.59
CA ASN A 104 3.42 3.76 -3.87
C ASN A 104 4.05 4.99 -4.54
N ILE A 105 5.13 5.54 -3.97
CA ILE A 105 5.82 6.73 -4.49
C ILE A 105 6.31 6.52 -5.94
N PHE A 106 6.63 5.31 -6.35
CA PHE A 106 6.99 5.01 -7.75
C PHE A 106 5.92 5.44 -8.77
N GLY A 107 4.66 5.55 -8.36
CA GLY A 107 3.58 6.06 -9.21
C GLY A 107 3.76 7.52 -9.62
N ILE A 108 4.37 8.34 -8.76
CA ILE A 108 4.55 9.79 -8.98
C ILE A 108 5.91 10.10 -9.60
N VAL A 109 6.92 9.25 -9.40
CA VAL A 109 8.28 9.50 -9.93
C VAL A 109 8.25 9.49 -11.46
N PRO A 110 8.60 10.60 -12.15
CA PRO A 110 8.43 10.77 -13.60
C PRO A 110 9.11 9.69 -14.45
N LEU A 111 10.21 9.11 -13.96
CA LEU A 111 10.96 8.07 -14.68
C LEU A 111 10.30 6.69 -14.59
N LEU A 112 9.59 6.41 -13.49
CA LEU A 112 9.00 5.11 -13.22
C LEU A 112 7.52 5.09 -13.61
N GLN A 113 6.76 6.10 -13.21
CA GLN A 113 5.35 6.37 -13.56
C GLN A 113 4.45 5.13 -13.51
N PHE A 114 4.68 4.24 -12.56
CA PHE A 114 3.87 3.05 -12.39
C PHE A 114 3.77 2.67 -10.91
N PRO A 115 2.61 2.87 -10.26
CA PRO A 115 2.39 2.40 -8.90
C PRO A 115 2.22 0.88 -8.92
N THR A 116 3.18 0.14 -8.39
CA THR A 116 3.16 -1.32 -8.38
C THR A 116 1.94 -1.88 -7.67
N MET A 117 1.46 -1.17 -6.64
CA MET A 117 0.27 -1.53 -5.86
C MET A 117 -1.06 -1.30 -6.60
N SER A 118 -1.05 -0.73 -7.82
CA SER A 118 -2.23 -0.66 -8.70
C SER A 118 -2.61 -1.98 -9.36
N ARG A 119 -1.81 -3.04 -9.16
CA ARG A 119 -2.20 -4.41 -9.53
C ARG A 119 -2.66 -5.17 -8.30
N VAL A 120 -3.88 -5.70 -8.33
CA VAL A 120 -4.55 -6.39 -7.20
C VAL A 120 -3.68 -7.46 -6.55
N SER A 121 -2.85 -8.16 -7.33
CA SER A 121 -2.01 -9.26 -6.87
C SER A 121 -1.02 -8.84 -5.76
N PHE A 122 -0.39 -7.67 -5.86
CA PHE A 122 0.61 -7.24 -4.87
C PHE A 122 -0.01 -6.85 -3.52
N PRO A 123 -1.03 -5.97 -3.46
CA PRO A 123 -1.75 -5.70 -2.22
C PRO A 123 -2.35 -6.94 -1.58
N TYR A 124 -2.86 -7.87 -2.40
CA TYR A 124 -3.47 -9.10 -1.91
C TYR A 124 -2.44 -10.01 -1.23
N VAL A 125 -1.25 -10.18 -1.83
CA VAL A 125 -0.14 -10.94 -1.21
C VAL A 125 0.28 -10.30 0.12
N LEU A 126 0.41 -8.97 0.19
CA LEU A 126 0.75 -8.28 1.43
C LEU A 126 -0.33 -8.47 2.51
N ALA A 127 -1.60 -8.42 2.12
CA ALA A 127 -2.73 -8.66 3.04
C ALA A 127 -2.73 -10.12 3.54
N ILE A 128 -2.45 -11.10 2.68
CA ILE A 128 -2.31 -12.51 3.08
C ILE A 128 -1.14 -12.70 4.04
N ILE A 129 0.02 -12.11 3.76
CA ILE A 129 1.18 -12.19 4.67
C ILE A 129 0.80 -11.61 6.04
N THR A 130 0.17 -10.45 6.07
CA THR A 130 -0.31 -9.82 7.31
C THR A 130 -1.31 -10.72 8.03
N PHE A 131 -2.25 -11.32 7.31
CA PHE A 131 -3.22 -12.26 7.81
C PHE A 131 -2.55 -13.48 8.47
N LEU A 132 -1.57 -14.08 7.81
CA LEU A 132 -0.81 -15.22 8.35
C LEU A 132 -0.01 -14.83 9.60
N VAL A 133 0.59 -13.64 9.61
CA VAL A 133 1.39 -13.17 10.76
C VAL A 133 0.53 -13.02 12.01
N PHE A 134 -0.60 -12.31 11.94
CA PHE A 134 -1.40 -12.10 13.15
C PHE A 134 -2.11 -13.39 13.61
N HIS A 135 -2.50 -14.30 12.71
CA HIS A 135 -3.01 -15.62 13.09
C HIS A 135 -1.94 -16.47 13.75
N TYR A 136 -0.73 -16.48 13.20
CA TYR A 136 0.39 -17.19 13.81
C TYR A 136 0.68 -16.69 15.23
N VAL A 137 0.65 -15.36 15.41
CA VAL A 137 0.87 -14.74 16.73
C VAL A 137 -0.24 -15.14 17.70
N GLY A 138 -1.51 -15.05 17.30
CA GLY A 138 -2.65 -15.44 18.15
C GLY A 138 -2.63 -16.92 18.52
N ILE A 139 -2.41 -17.79 17.54
CA ILE A 139 -2.31 -19.24 17.79
C ILE A 139 -1.14 -19.57 18.73
N ARG A 140 0.00 -18.91 18.57
CA ARG A 140 1.17 -19.17 19.42
C ARG A 140 1.00 -18.68 20.85
N LYS A 141 0.25 -17.58 21.06
CA LYS A 141 0.02 -17.01 22.39
C LYS A 141 -1.07 -17.77 23.16
N GLN A 142 -2.21 -18.02 22.52
CA GLN A 142 -3.42 -18.54 23.18
C GLN A 142 -3.64 -20.05 22.96
N GLY A 143 -2.95 -20.64 21.96
CA GLY A 143 -3.21 -21.98 21.46
C GLY A 143 -4.33 -21.99 20.41
N ALA A 144 -4.22 -22.91 19.43
CA ALA A 144 -5.11 -22.91 18.25
C ALA A 144 -6.59 -23.06 18.60
N PHE A 145 -6.92 -23.95 19.55
CA PHE A 145 -8.32 -24.22 19.92
C PHE A 145 -8.96 -23.04 20.65
N LYS A 146 -8.25 -22.42 21.61
CA LYS A 146 -8.74 -21.27 22.36
C LYS A 146 -8.91 -20.08 21.45
N TYR A 147 -7.91 -19.79 20.61
CA TYR A 147 -7.93 -18.68 19.64
C TYR A 147 -9.12 -18.76 18.68
N ILE A 148 -9.39 -19.93 18.06
CA ILE A 148 -10.55 -20.11 17.18
C ILE A 148 -11.86 -19.97 17.94
N LYS A 149 -11.93 -20.52 19.17
CA LYS A 149 -13.11 -20.42 20.01
C LYS A 149 -13.42 -18.97 20.38
N GLU A 150 -12.43 -18.16 20.70
CA GLU A 150 -12.61 -16.73 21.03
C GLU A 150 -13.08 -15.91 19.82
N ILE A 151 -12.58 -16.20 18.62
CA ILE A 151 -13.10 -15.60 17.39
C ILE A 151 -14.57 -15.96 17.15
N MET A 152 -14.96 -17.20 17.44
CA MET A 152 -16.32 -17.69 17.19
C MET A 152 -17.33 -17.27 18.28
N PHE A 153 -16.88 -17.16 19.51
CA PHE A 153 -17.74 -16.95 20.67
C PHE A 153 -17.27 -15.75 21.48
N MET A 154 -17.72 -14.58 21.10
CA MET A 154 -17.41 -13.34 21.79
C MET A 154 -18.06 -13.31 23.17
N PRO A 155 -17.33 -13.05 24.28
CA PRO A 155 -17.90 -13.02 25.62
C PRO A 155 -18.96 -11.91 25.74
N GLY A 156 -20.02 -12.18 26.52
CA GLY A 156 -21.08 -11.20 26.81
C GLY A 156 -22.29 -11.21 25.85
N VAL A 157 -22.31 -12.09 24.84
CA VAL A 157 -23.41 -12.18 23.88
C VAL A 157 -24.45 -13.23 24.31
N PRO A 158 -25.78 -12.92 24.21
CA PRO A 158 -26.85 -13.91 24.50
C PRO A 158 -26.75 -15.14 23.58
N LYS A 159 -27.00 -16.34 24.12
CA LYS A 159 -26.86 -17.61 23.37
C LYS A 159 -27.65 -17.66 22.06
N ALA A 160 -28.81 -17.04 21.98
CA ALA A 160 -29.62 -16.98 20.76
C ALA A 160 -28.98 -16.14 19.65
N ALA A 161 -28.18 -15.11 19.99
CA ALA A 161 -27.54 -14.23 19.04
C ALA A 161 -26.30 -14.89 18.38
N TYR A 162 -25.69 -15.91 18.99
CA TYR A 162 -24.55 -16.63 18.39
C TYR A 162 -24.87 -17.26 17.04
N ILE A 163 -26.12 -17.70 16.79
CA ILE A 163 -26.51 -18.27 15.50
C ILE A 163 -26.26 -17.29 14.34
N LEU A 164 -26.47 -16.02 14.59
CA LEU A 164 -26.28 -14.98 13.57
C LEU A 164 -24.86 -14.35 13.62
N ILE A 165 -24.34 -14.11 14.82
CA ILE A 165 -23.07 -13.38 15.02
C ILE A 165 -21.88 -14.26 14.65
N THR A 166 -21.86 -15.54 15.03
CA THR A 166 -20.72 -16.42 14.74
C THR A 166 -20.40 -16.55 13.26
N PRO A 167 -21.34 -16.83 12.33
CA PRO A 167 -21.03 -16.89 10.91
C PRO A 167 -20.61 -15.53 10.34
N LEU A 168 -21.19 -14.44 10.84
CA LEU A 168 -20.83 -13.09 10.42
C LEU A 168 -19.42 -12.73 10.87
N GLU A 169 -19.05 -13.04 12.11
CA GLU A 169 -17.70 -12.78 12.65
C GLU A 169 -16.64 -13.61 11.93
N LEU A 170 -16.95 -14.89 11.67
CA LEU A 170 -16.09 -15.78 10.90
C LEU A 170 -15.84 -15.24 9.48
N LEU A 171 -16.90 -14.79 8.80
CA LEU A 171 -16.80 -14.17 7.49
C LEU A 171 -15.96 -12.88 7.55
N THR A 172 -16.21 -12.04 8.55
CA THR A 172 -15.50 -10.78 8.72
C THR A 172 -14.02 -11.01 8.99
N PHE A 173 -13.71 -11.93 9.88
CA PHE A 173 -12.36 -12.20 10.32
C PHE A 173 -11.49 -12.84 9.22
N PHE A 174 -12.01 -13.86 8.54
CA PHE A 174 -11.25 -14.62 7.56
C PHE A 174 -11.29 -14.04 6.15
N LEU A 175 -12.38 -13.39 5.76
CA LEU A 175 -12.55 -12.88 4.40
C LEU A 175 -12.52 -11.37 4.32
N VAL A 176 -13.33 -10.67 5.13
CA VAL A 176 -13.50 -9.21 4.96
C VAL A 176 -12.24 -8.44 5.37
N ARG A 177 -11.57 -8.80 6.46
CA ARG A 177 -10.35 -8.12 6.92
C ARG A 177 -9.23 -8.13 5.88
N PRO A 178 -8.76 -9.29 5.35
CA PRO A 178 -7.71 -9.28 4.32
C PRO A 178 -8.17 -8.67 3.00
N LEU A 179 -9.43 -8.87 2.62
CA LEU A 179 -9.98 -8.31 1.39
C LEU A 179 -10.02 -6.77 1.44
N THR A 180 -10.58 -6.20 2.51
CA THR A 180 -10.66 -4.74 2.67
C THR A 180 -9.29 -4.09 2.77
N LEU A 181 -8.32 -4.75 3.44
CA LEU A 181 -6.95 -4.28 3.55
C LEU A 181 -6.27 -4.21 2.17
N SER A 182 -6.41 -5.26 1.35
CA SER A 182 -5.85 -5.31 0.00
C SER A 182 -6.55 -4.37 -0.97
N LEU A 183 -7.89 -4.35 -0.95
CA LEU A 183 -8.68 -3.51 -1.85
C LEU A 183 -8.47 -2.02 -1.58
N ARG A 184 -8.29 -1.61 -0.34
CA ARG A 184 -8.02 -0.21 0.00
C ARG A 184 -6.70 0.26 -0.61
N LEU A 185 -5.63 -0.54 -0.49
CA LEU A 185 -4.33 -0.22 -1.07
C LEU A 185 -4.42 -0.20 -2.60
N PHE A 186 -5.04 -1.21 -3.21
CA PHE A 186 -5.25 -1.30 -4.64
C PHE A 186 -6.07 -0.12 -5.17
N ALA A 187 -7.27 0.12 -4.61
CA ALA A 187 -8.21 1.11 -5.12
C ALA A 187 -7.64 2.53 -5.06
N ASN A 188 -6.97 2.90 -3.98
CA ASN A 188 -6.34 4.21 -3.87
C ASN A 188 -5.24 4.42 -4.91
N MET A 189 -4.39 3.43 -5.13
CA MET A 189 -3.31 3.52 -6.11
C MET A 189 -3.82 3.49 -7.55
N PHE A 190 -4.80 2.64 -7.83
CA PHE A 190 -5.41 2.52 -9.16
C PHE A 190 -6.20 3.78 -9.54
N ALA A 191 -7.11 4.21 -8.66
CA ALA A 191 -7.96 5.36 -8.92
C ALA A 191 -7.17 6.68 -8.96
N GLY A 192 -6.21 6.89 -8.05
CA GLY A 192 -5.36 8.07 -8.02
C GLY A 192 -4.54 8.22 -9.29
N HIS A 193 -3.86 7.17 -9.69
CA HIS A 193 -3.04 7.18 -10.91
C HIS A 193 -3.87 7.32 -12.20
N LEU A 194 -5.04 6.67 -12.25
CA LEU A 194 -5.94 6.80 -13.39
C LEU A 194 -6.47 8.23 -13.52
N LEU A 195 -6.85 8.86 -12.41
CA LEU A 195 -7.30 10.24 -12.38
C LEU A 195 -6.19 11.19 -12.87
N LEU A 196 -4.96 10.99 -12.42
CA LEU A 196 -3.79 11.78 -12.84
C LEU A 196 -3.55 11.64 -14.35
N LEU A 197 -3.61 10.41 -14.88
CA LEU A 197 -3.48 10.16 -16.31
C LEU A 197 -4.55 10.86 -17.14
N VAL A 198 -5.80 10.87 -16.68
CA VAL A 198 -6.91 11.57 -17.37
C VAL A 198 -6.60 13.04 -17.55
N PHE A 199 -6.11 13.73 -16.51
CA PHE A 199 -5.82 15.17 -16.59
C PHE A 199 -4.55 15.46 -17.40
N ILE A 200 -3.52 14.64 -17.31
CA ILE A 200 -2.27 14.84 -18.08
C ILE A 200 -2.51 14.57 -19.57
N LEU A 201 -3.04 13.39 -19.91
CA LEU A 201 -3.30 13.02 -21.31
C LEU A 201 -4.42 13.85 -21.92
N GLY A 202 -5.45 14.19 -21.13
CA GLY A 202 -6.49 15.14 -21.55
C GLY A 202 -5.93 16.52 -21.84
N GLY A 203 -5.05 17.04 -20.98
CA GLY A 203 -4.34 18.30 -21.19
C GLY A 203 -3.47 18.29 -22.46
N GLU A 204 -2.76 17.19 -22.72
CA GLU A 204 -1.97 16.98 -23.94
C GLU A 204 -2.86 16.97 -25.19
N HIS A 205 -3.98 16.24 -25.16
CA HIS A 205 -4.94 16.20 -26.26
C HIS A 205 -5.54 17.60 -26.54
N LEU A 206 -5.88 18.37 -25.51
CA LEU A 206 -6.38 19.73 -25.66
C LEU A 206 -5.36 20.66 -26.33
N LEU A 207 -4.06 20.46 -26.12
CA LEU A 207 -3.00 21.23 -26.82
C LEU A 207 -2.99 20.98 -28.33
N GLN A 208 -3.42 19.83 -28.79
CA GLN A 208 -3.44 19.49 -30.22
C GLN A 208 -4.73 19.95 -30.93
N GLY A 209 -5.74 20.38 -30.15
CA GLY A 209 -7.02 20.82 -30.66
C GLY A 209 -7.05 22.25 -31.22
N VAL A 210 -8.26 22.75 -31.50
CA VAL A 210 -8.49 24.14 -31.96
C VAL A 210 -8.10 25.17 -30.87
N ILE A 211 -7.87 26.44 -31.28
CA ILE A 211 -7.35 27.49 -30.41
C ILE A 211 -8.10 27.62 -29.08
N GLY A 212 -9.44 27.50 -29.11
CA GLY A 212 -10.25 27.51 -27.88
C GLY A 212 -9.92 26.41 -26.89
N LEU A 213 -9.64 25.18 -27.37
CA LEU A 213 -9.24 24.04 -26.54
C LEU A 213 -7.82 24.20 -25.95
N LYS A 214 -6.92 24.82 -26.72
CA LYS A 214 -5.57 25.14 -26.28
C LYS A 214 -5.54 26.08 -25.08
N LEU A 215 -6.52 27.00 -24.98
CA LEU A 215 -6.63 27.91 -23.81
C LEU A 215 -7.06 27.18 -22.53
N ILE A 216 -7.75 26.03 -22.64
CA ILE A 216 -8.17 25.22 -21.49
C ILE A 216 -7.06 24.27 -21.02
N SER A 217 -6.15 23.88 -21.90
CA SER A 217 -5.07 22.94 -21.60
C SER A 217 -4.22 23.33 -20.37
N PRO A 218 -3.76 24.58 -20.18
CA PRO A 218 -3.00 24.96 -18.99
C PRO A 218 -3.76 24.70 -17.67
N PHE A 219 -5.10 24.84 -17.69
CA PHE A 219 -5.91 24.55 -16.54
C PHE A 219 -5.93 23.04 -16.22
N ALA A 220 -5.99 22.18 -17.25
CA ALA A 220 -5.91 20.74 -17.08
C ALA A 220 -4.56 20.31 -16.45
N PHE A 221 -3.45 20.88 -16.92
CA PHE A 221 -2.12 20.63 -16.33
C PHE A 221 -2.00 21.17 -14.91
N PHE A 222 -2.57 22.35 -14.63
CA PHE A 222 -2.61 22.87 -13.25
C PHE A 222 -3.34 21.93 -12.30
N ILE A 223 -4.51 21.41 -12.70
CA ILE A 223 -5.22 20.39 -11.93
C ILE A 223 -4.35 19.13 -11.78
N GLY A 224 -3.67 18.68 -12.84
CA GLY A 224 -2.74 17.55 -12.80
C GLY A 224 -1.65 17.72 -11.74
N ILE A 225 -1.08 18.92 -11.62
CA ILE A 225 -0.08 19.23 -10.59
C ILE A 225 -0.70 19.15 -9.19
N VAL A 226 -1.87 19.75 -8.96
CA VAL A 226 -2.57 19.70 -7.67
C VAL A 226 -2.90 18.24 -7.30
N LEU A 227 -3.37 17.45 -8.25
CA LEU A 227 -3.65 16.04 -8.06
C LEU A 227 -2.41 15.22 -7.74
N THR A 228 -1.25 15.57 -8.31
CA THR A 228 0.02 14.90 -7.98
C THR A 228 0.39 15.10 -6.51
N PHE A 229 0.23 16.30 -5.96
CA PHE A 229 0.44 16.56 -4.53
C PHE A 229 -0.57 15.81 -3.66
N PHE A 230 -1.84 15.79 -4.08
CA PHE A 230 -2.87 15.04 -3.39
C PHE A 230 -2.58 13.54 -3.40
N GLU A 231 -2.19 12.99 -4.53
CA GLU A 231 -1.82 11.57 -4.67
C GLU A 231 -0.62 11.22 -3.79
N PHE A 232 0.40 12.07 -3.73
CA PHE A 232 1.54 11.88 -2.82
C PHE A 232 1.09 11.78 -1.35
N MET A 233 0.20 12.69 -0.92
CA MET A 233 -0.34 12.65 0.44
C MET A 233 -1.11 11.34 0.70
N VAL A 234 -1.97 10.92 -0.23
CA VAL A 234 -2.72 9.68 -0.13
C VAL A 234 -1.81 8.45 -0.12
N GLN A 235 -0.73 8.44 -0.87
CA GLN A 235 0.26 7.37 -0.91
C GLN A 235 0.98 7.20 0.42
N CYS A 236 1.39 8.29 1.06
CA CYS A 236 1.98 8.29 2.40
C CYS A 236 0.96 7.80 3.45
N LEU A 237 -0.26 8.37 3.41
CA LEU A 237 -1.34 7.99 4.30
C LEU A 237 -1.70 6.51 4.18
N GLN A 238 -1.70 5.97 2.96
CA GLN A 238 -2.04 4.57 2.72
C GLN A 238 -0.99 3.60 3.29
N ALA A 239 0.31 3.94 3.18
CA ALA A 239 1.38 3.17 3.80
C ALA A 239 1.23 3.18 5.34
N TYR A 240 0.89 4.33 5.91
CA TYR A 240 0.60 4.48 7.33
C TYR A 240 -0.59 3.63 7.78
N ILE A 241 -1.76 3.79 7.11
CA ILE A 241 -3.00 3.10 7.50
C ILE A 241 -2.85 1.57 7.37
N PHE A 242 -2.21 1.09 6.31
CA PHE A 242 -2.00 -0.35 6.14
C PHE A 242 -1.17 -0.93 7.28
N THR A 243 -0.08 -0.27 7.64
CA THR A 243 0.81 -0.69 8.71
C THR A 243 0.16 -0.56 10.10
N LEU A 244 -0.61 0.51 10.31
CA LEU A 244 -1.40 0.70 11.53
C LEU A 244 -2.43 -0.41 11.73
N LEU A 245 -3.15 -0.79 10.68
CA LEU A 245 -4.11 -1.90 10.75
C LEU A 245 -3.42 -3.23 10.99
N ALA A 246 -2.25 -3.47 10.38
CA ALA A 246 -1.45 -4.66 10.67
C ALA A 246 -1.03 -4.71 12.15
N ALA A 247 -0.59 -3.58 12.71
CA ALA A 247 -0.25 -3.46 14.13
C ALA A 247 -1.46 -3.68 15.04
N LEU A 248 -2.63 -3.11 14.69
CA LEU A 248 -3.89 -3.32 15.43
C LEU A 248 -4.35 -4.78 15.41
N TYR A 249 -4.22 -5.49 14.28
CA TYR A 249 -4.56 -6.91 14.21
C TYR A 249 -3.61 -7.77 15.05
N ILE A 250 -2.32 -7.43 15.07
CA ILE A 250 -1.34 -8.08 15.94
C ILE A 250 -1.65 -7.78 17.41
N ALA A 251 -1.96 -6.54 17.76
CA ALA A 251 -2.34 -6.15 19.11
C ALA A 251 -3.59 -6.89 19.59
N GLY A 252 -4.63 -6.98 18.73
CA GLY A 252 -5.84 -7.76 19.03
C GLY A 252 -5.56 -9.24 19.23
N ALA A 253 -4.63 -9.83 18.45
CA ALA A 253 -4.22 -11.23 18.63
C ALA A 253 -3.38 -11.46 19.89
N LEU A 254 -2.76 -10.41 20.44
CA LEU A 254 -1.98 -10.42 21.68
C LEU A 254 -2.82 -10.05 22.91
N ALA A 255 -3.99 -9.43 22.75
CA ALA A 255 -4.82 -9.05 23.87
C ALA A 255 -5.30 -10.31 24.60
N ASP A 256 -5.03 -10.37 25.91
CA ASP A 256 -5.68 -11.34 26.81
C ASP A 256 -7.03 -10.73 27.17
N GLU A 257 -8.14 -11.32 26.73
CA GLU A 257 -9.44 -10.94 27.27
C GLU A 257 -9.50 -11.39 28.73
N HIS A 258 -9.56 -10.39 29.63
CA HIS A 258 -9.87 -10.58 31.05
C HIS A 258 -11.37 -10.79 31.26
#